data_d217bc9285cfc2d1859ca5ab6fb1b1f1
#
_entry.id   d217bc9285cfc2d1859ca5ab6fb1b1f1
#
_cell.length_a   1.000
_cell.length_b   1.000
_cell.length_c   1.000
_cell.angle_alpha   90.00
_cell.angle_beta   90.00
_cell.angle_gamma   90.00
#
_symmetry.space_group_name_H-M   'P 1'
#
loop_
_entity.id
_entity.type
_entity.pdbx_description
1 polymer ?
#
loop_
_entity_poly.entity_id
_entity_poly.type
_entity_poly.pdbx_seq_one_letter_code
_entity_poly.pdbx_strand_id
1 'polypeptide(L)'
;MHRQSALFAIHIAAVLFGLTGIFGELIQADAMVITAGRASFAVIALFAFIRYQGGSLMQGMKARNIWVLLAAGAMLAVHWVTFFIAVKIAGVAVATLGFASFPAFITLCECIFFKEKISISEWLILALVTVGLVLVTPSFDFQDEATIGLAWAILSGLTFAIFTLINRRAAAHMPAQQVACWENLVVALLTLPFSFPAIAQLDALNWLWIVLLGVFCTALSHYLLVSSLMVLKARSAGIVIALEPVYAIFFAAVLFAQYPSTRALFGGALMIGAIVWSGLRQSEKKAAKRTKAAQ
;
A
#
# COMPACT_ATOMS: atom_id res chain seq x y z
N MET A 1 19.97 8.27 0.10
CA MET A 1 18.88 9.21 -0.31
C MET A 1 18.67 10.23 0.79
N HIS A 2 18.57 11.55 0.47
CA HIS A 2 18.26 12.58 1.45
C HIS A 2 16.76 12.58 1.79
N ARG A 3 16.38 13.17 2.96
CA ARG A 3 14.98 13.18 3.43
C ARG A 3 14.01 13.84 2.44
N GLN A 4 14.41 14.90 1.76
CA GLN A 4 13.57 15.58 0.74
C GLN A 4 13.34 14.65 -0.47
N SER A 5 14.38 13.99 -0.95
CA SER A 5 14.26 13.02 -2.04
C SER A 5 13.36 11.83 -1.64
N ALA A 6 13.41 11.39 -0.37
CA ALA A 6 12.53 10.33 0.14
C ALA A 6 11.06 10.78 0.19
N LEU A 7 10.80 12.03 0.56
CA LEU A 7 9.44 12.59 0.55
C LEU A 7 8.91 12.72 -0.88
N PHE A 8 9.74 13.18 -1.83
CA PHE A 8 9.35 13.26 -3.23
C PHE A 8 9.07 11.86 -3.82
N ALA A 9 9.95 10.89 -3.54
CA ALA A 9 9.79 9.51 -3.99
C ALA A 9 8.49 8.86 -3.49
N ILE A 10 8.13 9.08 -2.20
CA ILE A 10 6.90 8.51 -1.65
C ILE A 10 5.64 9.20 -2.21
N HIS A 11 5.70 10.48 -2.60
CA HIS A 11 4.59 11.13 -3.29
C HIS A 11 4.39 10.56 -4.70
N ILE A 12 5.46 10.31 -5.46
CA ILE A 12 5.35 9.61 -6.76
C ILE A 12 4.76 8.21 -6.53
N ALA A 13 5.23 7.48 -5.53
CA ALA A 13 4.67 6.17 -5.19
C ALA A 13 3.17 6.24 -4.88
N ALA A 14 2.71 7.24 -4.12
CA ALA A 14 1.30 7.43 -3.80
C ALA A 14 0.42 7.67 -5.04
N VAL A 15 0.89 8.46 -6.02
CA VAL A 15 0.20 8.64 -7.30
C VAL A 15 0.12 7.32 -8.07
N LEU A 16 1.23 6.58 -8.18
CA LEU A 16 1.28 5.29 -8.87
C LEU A 16 0.41 4.24 -8.16
N PHE A 17 0.32 4.26 -6.83
CA PHE A 17 -0.61 3.42 -6.08
C PHE A 17 -2.06 3.79 -6.36
N GLY A 18 -2.40 5.08 -6.46
CA GLY A 18 -3.73 5.51 -6.88
C GLY A 18 -4.15 4.97 -8.25
N LEU A 19 -3.21 4.87 -9.20
CA LEU A 19 -3.46 4.22 -10.49
C LEU A 19 -3.62 2.69 -10.39
N THR A 20 -3.17 2.05 -9.32
CA THR A 20 -3.30 0.60 -9.14
C THR A 20 -4.77 0.15 -9.15
N GLY A 21 -5.66 0.88 -8.46
CA GLY A 21 -7.09 0.60 -8.47
C GLY A 21 -7.71 0.74 -9.87
N ILE A 22 -7.25 1.72 -10.65
CA ILE A 22 -7.68 1.95 -12.03
C ILE A 22 -7.33 0.74 -12.92
N PHE A 23 -6.08 0.27 -12.85
CA PHE A 23 -5.69 -0.95 -13.57
C PHE A 23 -6.46 -2.18 -13.07
N GLY A 24 -6.74 -2.26 -11.77
CA GLY A 24 -7.57 -3.32 -11.20
C GLY A 24 -8.97 -3.36 -11.81
N GLU A 25 -9.56 -2.21 -12.12
CA GLU A 25 -10.86 -2.10 -12.80
C GLU A 25 -10.75 -2.45 -14.29
N LEU A 26 -9.72 -1.96 -14.99
CA LEU A 26 -9.52 -2.18 -16.41
C LEU A 26 -9.24 -3.64 -16.79
N ILE A 27 -8.48 -4.37 -15.96
CA ILE A 27 -8.09 -5.76 -16.23
C ILE A 27 -9.28 -6.68 -16.01
N GLN A 28 -9.73 -7.39 -17.03
CA GLN A 28 -10.84 -8.34 -16.98
C GLN A 28 -10.36 -9.71 -16.49
N ALA A 29 -9.93 -9.76 -15.22
CA ALA A 29 -9.46 -10.95 -14.54
C ALA A 29 -9.77 -10.87 -13.04
N ASP A 30 -9.68 -12.01 -12.36
CA ASP A 30 -9.82 -12.07 -10.91
C ASP A 30 -8.62 -11.46 -10.15
N ALA A 31 -8.80 -11.20 -8.87
CA ALA A 31 -7.80 -10.60 -8.01
C ALA A 31 -6.49 -11.40 -7.94
N MET A 32 -6.58 -12.73 -8.03
CA MET A 32 -5.42 -13.62 -7.94
C MET A 32 -4.57 -13.50 -9.21
N VAL A 33 -5.20 -13.50 -10.39
CA VAL A 33 -4.54 -13.32 -11.70
C VAL A 33 -3.88 -11.96 -11.81
N ILE A 34 -4.59 -10.89 -11.40
CA ILE A 34 -4.05 -9.53 -11.38
C ILE A 34 -2.81 -9.47 -10.49
N THR A 35 -2.90 -10.06 -9.28
CA THR A 35 -1.79 -10.06 -8.31
C THR A 35 -0.60 -10.86 -8.82
N ALA A 36 -0.83 -12.05 -9.39
CA ALA A 36 0.22 -12.91 -9.94
C ALA A 36 0.94 -12.23 -11.12
N GLY A 37 0.17 -11.67 -12.05
CA GLY A 37 0.70 -11.00 -13.23
C GLY A 37 1.53 -9.77 -12.87
N ARG A 38 0.98 -8.86 -12.04
CA ARG A 38 1.71 -7.65 -11.61
C ARG A 38 3.01 -7.97 -10.88
N ALA A 39 2.98 -8.96 -9.98
CA ALA A 39 4.16 -9.39 -9.23
C ALA A 39 5.23 -9.97 -10.14
N SER A 40 4.85 -10.81 -11.12
CA SER A 40 5.76 -11.41 -12.08
C SER A 40 6.49 -10.36 -12.93
N PHE A 41 5.75 -9.39 -13.49
CA PHE A 41 6.38 -8.30 -14.25
C PHE A 41 7.19 -7.36 -13.38
N ALA A 42 6.81 -7.16 -12.12
CA ALA A 42 7.62 -6.40 -11.18
C ALA A 42 8.95 -7.11 -10.87
N VAL A 43 8.95 -8.43 -10.70
CA VAL A 43 10.20 -9.22 -10.54
C VAL A 43 11.09 -9.05 -11.75
N ILE A 44 10.56 -9.20 -12.98
CA ILE A 44 11.32 -9.05 -14.22
C ILE A 44 11.96 -7.66 -14.29
N ALA A 45 11.15 -6.61 -14.06
CA ALA A 45 11.62 -5.22 -14.12
C ALA A 45 12.68 -4.90 -13.06
N LEU A 46 12.44 -5.31 -11.80
CA LEU A 46 13.38 -5.08 -10.70
C LEU A 46 14.67 -5.90 -10.88
N PHE A 47 14.56 -7.13 -11.34
CA PHE A 47 15.73 -7.97 -11.64
C PHE A 47 16.58 -7.34 -12.75
N ALA A 48 15.97 -6.91 -13.85
CA ALA A 48 16.66 -6.21 -14.94
C ALA A 48 17.34 -4.93 -14.42
N PHE A 49 16.66 -4.14 -13.57
CA PHE A 49 17.22 -2.94 -12.97
C PHE A 49 18.42 -3.24 -12.07
N ILE A 50 18.34 -4.28 -11.22
CA ILE A 50 19.47 -4.72 -10.37
C ILE A 50 20.66 -5.14 -11.23
N ARG A 51 20.43 -5.90 -12.30
CA ARG A 51 21.48 -6.34 -13.22
C ARG A 51 22.12 -5.19 -13.99
N TYR A 52 21.31 -4.23 -14.42
CA TYR A 52 21.79 -3.01 -15.08
C TYR A 52 22.71 -2.19 -14.17
N GLN A 53 22.43 -2.16 -12.86
CA GLN A 53 23.30 -1.49 -11.88
C GLN A 53 24.54 -2.32 -11.49
N GLY A 54 24.79 -3.47 -12.10
CA GLY A 54 25.88 -4.38 -11.74
C GLY A 54 25.67 -5.11 -10.40
N GLY A 55 24.47 -5.07 -9.85
CA GLY A 55 24.13 -5.71 -8.58
C GLY A 55 23.78 -7.20 -8.70
N SER A 56 23.60 -7.84 -7.56
CA SER A 56 23.14 -9.23 -7.44
C SER A 56 22.02 -9.34 -6.42
N LEU A 57 21.02 -10.19 -6.71
CA LEU A 57 19.91 -10.49 -5.77
C LEU A 57 20.40 -11.12 -4.46
N MET A 58 21.54 -11.78 -4.46
CA MET A 58 22.10 -12.47 -3.29
C MET A 58 23.10 -11.62 -2.51
N GLN A 59 23.42 -10.41 -2.96
CA GLN A 59 24.41 -9.57 -2.31
C GLN A 59 23.96 -9.17 -0.89
N GLY A 60 24.77 -9.54 0.11
CA GLY A 60 24.46 -9.26 1.52
C GLY A 60 23.33 -10.09 2.12
N MET A 61 22.79 -11.10 1.40
CA MET A 61 21.74 -11.97 1.89
C MET A 61 22.23 -12.82 3.07
N LYS A 62 21.48 -12.79 4.16
CA LYS A 62 21.68 -13.65 5.34
C LYS A 62 20.44 -14.54 5.54
N ALA A 63 20.60 -15.73 6.14
CA ALA A 63 19.47 -16.63 6.39
C ALA A 63 18.29 -15.95 7.14
N ARG A 64 18.59 -15.07 8.09
CA ARG A 64 17.57 -14.29 8.81
C ARG A 64 16.75 -13.38 7.89
N ASN A 65 17.37 -12.83 6.84
CA ASN A 65 16.68 -11.94 5.90
C ASN A 65 15.63 -12.71 5.09
N ILE A 66 15.88 -14.00 4.79
CA ILE A 66 14.96 -14.83 4.02
C ILE A 66 13.61 -14.93 4.71
N TRP A 67 13.58 -15.24 6.01
CA TRP A 67 12.33 -15.34 6.76
C TRP A 67 11.57 -14.02 6.85
N VAL A 68 12.30 -12.90 6.96
CA VAL A 68 11.68 -11.57 7.00
C VAL A 68 11.08 -11.22 5.64
N LEU A 69 11.78 -11.52 4.54
CA LEU A 69 11.30 -11.28 3.17
C LEU A 69 10.11 -12.20 2.82
N LEU A 70 10.14 -13.45 3.27
CA LEU A 70 9.00 -14.37 3.13
C LEU A 70 7.77 -13.84 3.87
N ALA A 71 7.93 -13.41 5.12
CA ALA A 71 6.83 -12.85 5.90
C ALA A 71 6.30 -11.54 5.28
N ALA A 72 7.18 -10.64 4.84
CA ALA A 72 6.81 -9.40 4.17
C ALA A 72 6.07 -9.68 2.86
N GLY A 73 6.62 -10.55 2.01
CA GLY A 73 6.01 -10.92 0.74
C GLY A 73 4.66 -11.64 0.90
N ALA A 74 4.52 -12.49 1.93
CA ALA A 74 3.23 -13.11 2.24
C ALA A 74 2.18 -12.07 2.67
N MET A 75 2.54 -11.11 3.54
CA MET A 75 1.64 -10.02 3.90
C MET A 75 1.28 -9.14 2.70
N LEU A 76 2.25 -8.88 1.82
CA LEU A 76 2.03 -8.15 0.58
C LEU A 76 1.09 -8.90 -0.37
N ALA A 77 1.22 -10.23 -0.48
CA ALA A 77 0.33 -11.06 -1.29
C ALA A 77 -1.12 -10.97 -0.78
N VAL A 78 -1.34 -11.14 0.52
CA VAL A 78 -2.66 -11.00 1.13
C VAL A 78 -3.21 -9.59 0.91
N HIS A 79 -2.39 -8.55 1.13
CA HIS A 79 -2.78 -7.17 0.88
C HIS A 79 -3.29 -6.96 -0.55
N TRP A 80 -2.53 -7.37 -1.56
CA TRP A 80 -2.92 -7.13 -2.94
C TRP A 80 -4.14 -7.95 -3.38
N VAL A 81 -4.21 -9.22 -3.02
CA VAL A 81 -5.38 -10.05 -3.33
C VAL A 81 -6.64 -9.46 -2.72
N THR A 82 -6.62 -9.10 -1.43
CA THR A 82 -7.77 -8.52 -0.73
C THR A 82 -8.13 -7.13 -1.27
N PHE A 83 -7.14 -6.33 -1.67
CA PHE A 83 -7.39 -5.05 -2.31
C PHE A 83 -8.09 -5.19 -3.67
N PHE A 84 -7.63 -6.10 -4.54
CA PHE A 84 -8.27 -6.32 -5.83
C PHE A 84 -9.63 -6.99 -5.71
N ILE A 85 -9.86 -7.87 -4.72
CA ILE A 85 -11.21 -8.35 -4.39
C ILE A 85 -12.12 -7.15 -4.06
N ALA A 86 -11.65 -6.24 -3.22
CA ALA A 86 -12.41 -5.04 -2.85
C ALA A 86 -12.72 -4.16 -4.07
N VAL A 87 -11.74 -3.94 -4.95
CA VAL A 87 -11.93 -3.18 -6.20
C VAL A 87 -13.00 -3.82 -7.08
N LYS A 88 -12.93 -5.14 -7.26
CA LYS A 88 -13.87 -5.87 -8.13
C LYS A 88 -15.30 -5.90 -7.59
N ILE A 89 -15.47 -5.94 -6.28
CA ILE A 89 -16.79 -6.05 -5.64
C ILE A 89 -17.40 -4.67 -5.39
N ALA A 90 -16.60 -3.71 -4.87
CA ALA A 90 -17.12 -2.42 -4.37
C ALA A 90 -16.63 -1.20 -5.17
N GLY A 91 -15.83 -1.41 -6.22
CA GLY A 91 -15.24 -0.34 -7.03
C GLY A 91 -14.05 0.35 -6.36
N VAL A 92 -13.36 1.18 -7.16
CA VAL A 92 -12.08 1.82 -6.78
C VAL A 92 -12.23 2.72 -5.54
N ALA A 93 -13.31 3.51 -5.47
CA ALA A 93 -13.51 4.49 -4.40
C ALA A 93 -13.65 3.82 -3.03
N VAL A 94 -14.52 2.80 -2.90
CA VAL A 94 -14.73 2.09 -1.62
C VAL A 94 -13.48 1.31 -1.24
N ALA A 95 -12.83 0.64 -2.19
CA ALA A 95 -11.62 -0.12 -1.95
C ALA A 95 -10.47 0.76 -1.42
N THR A 96 -10.20 1.91 -2.06
CA THR A 96 -9.10 2.80 -1.64
C THR A 96 -9.42 3.55 -0.34
N LEU A 97 -10.67 3.93 -0.11
CA LEU A 97 -11.07 4.55 1.16
C LEU A 97 -11.01 3.56 2.32
N GLY A 98 -11.47 2.31 2.13
CA GLY A 98 -11.34 1.27 3.14
C GLY A 98 -9.87 0.95 3.45
N PHE A 99 -9.03 0.83 2.42
CA PHE A 99 -7.59 0.65 2.56
C PHE A 99 -6.93 1.81 3.32
N ALA A 100 -7.40 3.05 3.18
CA ALA A 100 -6.86 4.22 3.89
C ALA A 100 -6.97 4.13 5.44
N SER A 101 -7.55 3.07 5.99
CA SER A 101 -7.49 2.74 7.42
C SER A 101 -6.09 2.26 7.89
N PHE A 102 -5.19 1.88 6.96
CA PHE A 102 -3.90 1.29 7.32
C PHE A 102 -3.02 2.13 8.27
N PRO A 103 -3.01 3.49 8.27
CA PRO A 103 -2.22 4.25 9.23
C PRO A 103 -2.72 4.10 10.68
N ALA A 104 -4.03 3.89 10.86
CA ALA A 104 -4.58 3.55 12.17
C ALA A 104 -4.09 2.17 12.63
N PHE A 105 -4.07 1.18 11.72
CA PHE A 105 -3.51 -0.13 12.01
C PHE A 105 -2.00 -0.09 12.29
N ILE A 106 -1.22 0.75 11.60
CA ILE A 106 0.20 0.95 11.95
C ILE A 106 0.33 1.40 13.41
N THR A 107 -0.48 2.37 13.84
CA THR A 107 -0.45 2.88 15.21
C THR A 107 -0.84 1.81 16.22
N LEU A 108 -1.90 1.04 15.95
CA LEU A 108 -2.33 -0.08 16.82
C LEU A 108 -1.26 -1.18 16.91
N CYS A 109 -0.70 -1.58 15.78
CA CYS A 109 0.37 -2.58 15.73
C CYS A 109 1.63 -2.12 16.45
N GLU A 110 2.02 -0.84 16.34
CA GLU A 110 3.15 -0.29 17.10
C GLU A 110 2.87 -0.34 18.61
N CYS A 111 1.65 -0.08 19.04
CA CYS A 111 1.25 -0.22 20.45
C CYS A 111 1.34 -1.68 20.92
N ILE A 112 0.75 -2.61 20.17
CA ILE A 112 0.65 -4.02 20.57
C ILE A 112 2.02 -4.71 20.55
N PHE A 113 2.76 -4.59 19.44
CA PHE A 113 4.00 -5.33 19.21
C PHE A 113 5.24 -4.66 19.80
N PHE A 114 5.24 -3.32 19.91
CA PHE A 114 6.39 -2.57 20.42
C PHE A 114 6.11 -1.90 21.77
N LYS A 115 4.90 -2.09 22.34
CA LYS A 115 4.47 -1.51 23.61
C LYS A 115 4.64 0.01 23.64
N GLU A 116 4.55 0.66 22.48
CA GLU A 116 4.56 2.12 22.38
C GLU A 116 3.25 2.68 22.98
N LYS A 117 3.36 3.69 23.84
CA LYS A 117 2.18 4.35 24.43
C LYS A 117 1.46 5.16 23.38
N ILE A 118 0.15 4.95 23.22
CA ILE A 118 -0.71 5.76 22.37
C ILE A 118 -1.01 7.07 23.09
N SER A 119 -0.68 8.18 22.46
CA SER A 119 -1.02 9.53 22.98
C SER A 119 -2.49 9.85 22.75
N ILE A 120 -3.03 10.82 23.50
CA ILE A 120 -4.42 11.29 23.32
C ILE A 120 -4.68 11.74 21.88
N SER A 121 -3.71 12.38 21.22
CA SER A 121 -3.84 12.76 19.80
C SER A 121 -3.94 11.57 18.87
N GLU A 122 -3.28 10.47 19.16
CA GLU A 122 -3.37 9.23 18.37
C GLU A 122 -4.71 8.52 18.59
N TRP A 123 -5.23 8.52 19.83
CA TRP A 123 -6.58 8.06 20.11
C TRP A 123 -7.64 8.86 19.34
N LEU A 124 -7.49 10.18 19.26
CA LEU A 124 -8.39 11.02 18.47
C LEU A 124 -8.34 10.68 16.98
N ILE A 125 -7.15 10.40 16.44
CA ILE A 125 -7.00 9.99 15.04
C ILE A 125 -7.69 8.64 14.79
N LEU A 126 -7.48 7.67 15.68
CA LEU A 126 -8.17 6.37 15.61
C LEU A 126 -9.69 6.54 15.60
N ALA A 127 -10.21 7.40 16.48
CA ALA A 127 -11.64 7.71 16.52
C ALA A 127 -12.12 8.36 15.21
N LEU A 128 -11.40 9.36 14.68
CA LEU A 128 -11.76 10.02 13.43
C LEU A 128 -11.69 9.07 12.21
N VAL A 129 -10.69 8.19 12.16
CA VAL A 129 -10.61 7.16 11.12
C VAL A 129 -11.79 6.18 11.24
N THR A 130 -12.16 5.77 12.45
CA THR A 130 -13.32 4.90 12.67
C THR A 130 -14.62 5.57 12.24
N VAL A 131 -14.85 6.83 12.62
CA VAL A 131 -16.01 7.60 12.17
C VAL A 131 -16.01 7.74 10.64
N GLY A 132 -14.86 8.02 10.05
CA GLY A 132 -14.71 8.09 8.60
C GLY A 132 -15.06 6.78 7.91
N LEU A 133 -14.61 5.63 8.43
CA LEU A 133 -14.98 4.31 7.91
C LEU A 133 -16.49 4.04 8.00
N VAL A 134 -17.13 4.43 9.11
CA VAL A 134 -18.60 4.35 9.26
C VAL A 134 -19.32 5.20 8.20
N LEU A 135 -18.79 6.37 7.87
CA LEU A 135 -19.34 7.22 6.81
C LEU A 135 -19.08 6.65 5.40
N VAL A 136 -17.95 5.98 5.18
CA VAL A 136 -17.64 5.33 3.91
C VAL A 136 -18.47 4.05 3.72
N THR A 137 -18.88 3.38 4.80
CA THR A 137 -19.64 2.13 4.75
C THR A 137 -20.96 2.36 3.96
N PRO A 138 -21.18 1.67 2.82
CA PRO A 138 -22.35 1.89 1.97
C PRO A 138 -23.66 1.55 2.70
N SER A 139 -23.70 0.38 3.32
CA SER A 139 -24.77 -0.11 4.19
C SER A 139 -24.15 -0.87 5.37
N PHE A 140 -24.96 -1.23 6.39
CA PHE A 140 -24.53 -2.13 7.47
C PHE A 140 -25.09 -3.55 7.27
N ASP A 141 -25.41 -3.90 6.03
CA ASP A 141 -25.86 -5.21 5.64
C ASP A 141 -24.70 -5.98 4.97
N PHE A 142 -24.31 -7.10 5.57
CA PHE A 142 -23.30 -7.99 5.00
C PHE A 142 -23.81 -8.83 3.81
N GLN A 143 -25.06 -8.67 3.39
CA GLN A 143 -25.53 -9.17 2.11
C GLN A 143 -25.27 -8.19 0.96
N ASP A 144 -24.93 -6.94 1.28
CA ASP A 144 -24.54 -5.92 0.30
C ASP A 144 -23.07 -6.13 -0.11
N GLU A 145 -22.86 -6.37 -1.41
CA GLU A 145 -21.52 -6.58 -1.99
C GLU A 145 -20.55 -5.44 -1.70
N ALA A 146 -21.01 -4.19 -1.71
CA ALA A 146 -20.16 -3.05 -1.43
C ALA A 146 -19.68 -3.03 0.04
N THR A 147 -20.51 -3.51 0.99
CA THR A 147 -20.11 -3.68 2.40
C THR A 147 -19.10 -4.82 2.56
N ILE A 148 -19.28 -5.93 1.84
CA ILE A 148 -18.30 -7.03 1.80
C ILE A 148 -16.98 -6.53 1.21
N GLY A 149 -17.03 -5.78 0.12
CA GLY A 149 -15.84 -5.18 -0.51
C GLY A 149 -15.11 -4.23 0.42
N LEU A 150 -15.82 -3.41 1.21
CA LEU A 150 -15.20 -2.57 2.24
C LEU A 150 -14.49 -3.40 3.32
N ALA A 151 -15.05 -4.53 3.76
CA ALA A 151 -14.40 -5.42 4.72
C ALA A 151 -13.07 -5.98 4.16
N TRP A 152 -13.05 -6.39 2.88
CA TRP A 152 -11.84 -6.79 2.19
C TRP A 152 -10.81 -5.65 2.09
N ALA A 153 -11.25 -4.42 1.83
CA ALA A 153 -10.39 -3.25 1.80
C ALA A 153 -9.76 -2.93 3.17
N ILE A 154 -10.52 -3.07 4.26
CA ILE A 154 -10.02 -2.90 5.64
C ILE A 154 -8.99 -3.98 5.97
N LEU A 155 -9.23 -5.24 5.60
CA LEU A 155 -8.27 -6.34 5.75
C LEU A 155 -6.99 -6.07 4.96
N SER A 156 -7.12 -5.54 3.74
CA SER A 156 -6.01 -5.09 2.92
C SER A 156 -5.19 -4.00 3.65
N GLY A 157 -5.84 -3.03 4.29
CA GLY A 157 -5.21 -2.00 5.10
C GLY A 157 -4.44 -2.56 6.30
N LEU A 158 -5.00 -3.54 7.01
CA LEU A 158 -4.34 -4.22 8.13
C LEU A 158 -3.09 -4.97 7.69
N THR A 159 -3.18 -5.76 6.63
CA THR A 159 -2.04 -6.55 6.12
C THR A 159 -0.94 -5.66 5.55
N PHE A 160 -1.28 -4.54 4.90
CA PHE A 160 -0.32 -3.53 4.48
C PHE A 160 0.37 -2.82 5.67
N ALA A 161 -0.35 -2.58 6.76
CA ALA A 161 0.25 -2.03 7.97
C ALA A 161 1.30 -2.98 8.56
N ILE A 162 1.00 -4.28 8.66
CA ILE A 162 1.93 -5.31 9.12
C ILE A 162 3.14 -5.41 8.18
N PHE A 163 2.90 -5.48 6.87
CA PHE A 163 3.93 -5.46 5.82
C PHE A 163 4.88 -4.25 5.99
N THR A 164 4.33 -3.06 6.15
CA THR A 164 5.12 -1.82 6.29
C THR A 164 6.02 -1.85 7.53
N LEU A 165 5.56 -2.41 8.65
CA LEU A 165 6.33 -2.55 9.87
C LEU A 165 7.44 -3.61 9.75
N ILE A 166 7.16 -4.74 9.09
CA ILE A 166 8.17 -5.77 8.78
C ILE A 166 9.23 -5.17 7.87
N ASN A 167 8.81 -4.51 6.81
CA ASN A 167 9.68 -3.96 5.77
C ASN A 167 10.64 -2.89 6.29
N ARG A 168 10.15 -2.01 7.18
CA ARG A 168 11.00 -1.02 7.84
C ARG A 168 12.20 -1.65 8.58
N ARG A 169 12.08 -2.89 9.09
CA ARG A 169 13.17 -3.62 9.72
C ARG A 169 14.03 -4.37 8.71
N ALA A 170 13.42 -4.96 7.68
CA ALA A 170 14.11 -5.71 6.64
C ALA A 170 15.01 -4.81 5.79
N ALA A 171 14.50 -3.65 5.38
CA ALA A 171 15.19 -2.70 4.53
C ALA A 171 16.43 -2.06 5.17
N ALA A 172 16.61 -2.16 6.49
CA ALA A 172 17.72 -1.53 7.20
C ALA A 172 19.11 -2.03 6.77
N HIS A 173 19.20 -3.20 6.13
CA HIS A 173 20.46 -3.89 5.85
C HIS A 173 20.58 -4.42 4.41
N MET A 174 19.63 -4.12 3.53
CA MET A 174 19.59 -4.57 2.14
C MET A 174 19.24 -3.42 1.19
N PRO A 175 19.74 -3.41 -0.05
CA PRO A 175 19.31 -2.46 -1.06
C PRO A 175 17.79 -2.55 -1.33
N ALA A 176 17.13 -1.39 -1.44
CA ALA A 176 15.68 -1.33 -1.59
C ALA A 176 15.14 -2.13 -2.80
N GLN A 177 15.87 -2.10 -3.92
CA GLN A 177 15.50 -2.84 -5.12
C GLN A 177 15.58 -4.37 -4.92
N GLN A 178 16.52 -4.85 -4.08
CA GLN A 178 16.58 -6.26 -3.72
C GLN A 178 15.40 -6.67 -2.85
N VAL A 179 15.10 -5.88 -1.81
CA VAL A 179 13.95 -6.12 -0.92
C VAL A 179 12.68 -6.18 -1.75
N ALA A 180 12.40 -5.16 -2.57
CA ALA A 180 11.23 -5.11 -3.43
C ALA A 180 11.17 -6.30 -4.40
N CYS A 181 12.31 -6.70 -5.00
CA CYS A 181 12.36 -7.84 -5.93
C CYS A 181 12.03 -9.16 -5.23
N TRP A 182 12.60 -9.42 -4.05
CA TRP A 182 12.33 -10.63 -3.29
C TRP A 182 10.90 -10.71 -2.80
N GLU A 183 10.33 -9.61 -2.31
CA GLU A 183 8.94 -9.55 -1.86
C GLU A 183 7.98 -9.82 -3.02
N ASN A 184 8.20 -9.19 -4.19
CA ASN A 184 7.42 -9.49 -5.39
C ASN A 184 7.58 -10.94 -5.85
N LEU A 185 8.78 -11.52 -5.75
CA LEU A 185 9.00 -12.93 -6.07
C LEU A 185 8.17 -13.85 -5.15
N VAL A 186 8.12 -13.56 -3.85
CA VAL A 186 7.29 -14.32 -2.90
C VAL A 186 5.80 -14.18 -3.27
N VAL A 187 5.34 -12.97 -3.60
CA VAL A 187 3.95 -12.78 -4.08
C VAL A 187 3.68 -13.61 -5.32
N ALA A 188 4.56 -13.55 -6.33
CA ALA A 188 4.39 -14.33 -7.56
C ALA A 188 4.35 -15.83 -7.28
N LEU A 189 5.26 -16.36 -6.46
CA LEU A 189 5.30 -17.78 -6.09
C LEU A 189 4.04 -18.24 -5.34
N LEU A 190 3.46 -17.38 -4.50
CA LEU A 190 2.24 -17.70 -3.75
C LEU A 190 0.98 -17.62 -4.61
N THR A 191 0.95 -16.79 -5.65
CA THR A 191 -0.28 -16.52 -6.41
C THR A 191 -0.31 -17.18 -7.78
N LEU A 192 0.82 -17.39 -8.45
CA LEU A 192 0.90 -18.02 -9.77
C LEU A 192 0.24 -19.43 -9.83
N PRO A 193 0.48 -20.34 -8.85
CA PRO A 193 -0.12 -21.68 -8.94
C PRO A 193 -1.64 -21.68 -9.05
N PHE A 194 -2.29 -20.69 -8.44
CA PHE A 194 -3.76 -20.56 -8.46
C PHE A 194 -4.28 -19.78 -9.67
N SER A 195 -3.40 -19.14 -10.43
CA SER A 195 -3.74 -18.25 -11.54
C SER A 195 -3.57 -18.90 -12.92
N PHE A 196 -2.84 -20.02 -13.02
CA PHE A 196 -2.46 -20.63 -14.30
C PHE A 196 -3.62 -20.87 -15.28
N PRO A 197 -4.77 -21.42 -14.88
CA PRO A 197 -5.85 -21.68 -15.82
C PRO A 197 -6.45 -20.42 -16.43
N ALA A 198 -6.55 -19.35 -15.64
CA ALA A 198 -7.15 -18.09 -16.07
C ALA A 198 -6.15 -17.18 -16.83
N ILE A 199 -4.87 -17.25 -16.50
CA ILE A 199 -3.80 -16.49 -17.21
C ILE A 199 -3.76 -16.86 -18.70
N ALA A 200 -3.98 -18.12 -19.05
CA ALA A 200 -3.95 -18.58 -20.44
C ALA A 200 -5.12 -18.04 -21.29
N GLN A 201 -6.15 -17.49 -20.66
CA GLN A 201 -7.34 -16.94 -21.33
C GLN A 201 -7.28 -15.42 -21.52
N LEU A 202 -6.24 -14.77 -21.00
CA LEU A 202 -6.10 -13.31 -21.12
C LEU A 202 -5.79 -12.88 -22.56
N ASP A 203 -6.52 -11.89 -23.04
CA ASP A 203 -6.25 -11.24 -24.32
C ASP A 203 -5.05 -10.26 -24.24
N ALA A 204 -4.61 -9.77 -25.38
CA ALA A 204 -3.45 -8.88 -25.50
C ALA A 204 -3.63 -7.56 -24.73
N LEU A 205 -4.85 -7.04 -24.63
CA LEU A 205 -5.13 -5.78 -23.94
C LEU A 205 -5.01 -5.97 -22.42
N ASN A 206 -5.55 -7.05 -21.88
CA ASN A 206 -5.39 -7.40 -20.46
C ASN A 206 -3.90 -7.62 -20.10
N TRP A 207 -3.13 -8.26 -20.97
CA TRP A 207 -1.69 -8.39 -20.79
C TRP A 207 -0.98 -7.03 -20.78
N LEU A 208 -1.34 -6.12 -21.68
CA LEU A 208 -0.79 -4.75 -21.68
C LEU A 208 -1.03 -4.04 -20.34
N TRP A 209 -2.27 -4.10 -19.82
CA TRP A 209 -2.60 -3.49 -18.53
C TRP A 209 -1.84 -4.13 -17.38
N ILE A 210 -1.67 -5.46 -17.38
CA ILE A 210 -0.89 -6.19 -16.36
C ILE A 210 0.59 -5.79 -16.42
N VAL A 211 1.18 -5.64 -17.62
CA VAL A 211 2.56 -5.18 -17.77
C VAL A 211 2.74 -3.78 -17.22
N LEU A 212 1.87 -2.84 -17.59
CA LEU A 212 1.92 -1.46 -17.10
C LEU A 212 1.75 -1.39 -15.59
N LEU A 213 0.78 -2.12 -15.04
CA LEU A 213 0.58 -2.27 -13.60
C LEU A 213 1.82 -2.85 -12.91
N GLY A 214 2.41 -3.92 -13.48
CA GLY A 214 3.58 -4.58 -12.92
C GLY A 214 4.84 -3.72 -12.94
N VAL A 215 5.11 -3.03 -14.02
CA VAL A 215 6.33 -2.23 -14.18
C VAL A 215 6.23 -0.91 -13.42
N PHE A 216 5.17 -0.12 -13.66
CA PHE A 216 5.08 1.24 -13.10
C PHE A 216 4.42 1.27 -11.74
N CYS A 217 3.22 0.70 -11.61
CA CYS A 217 2.45 0.77 -10.36
C CYS A 217 2.86 -0.31 -9.36
N THR A 218 3.81 -1.19 -9.70
CA THR A 218 4.36 -2.20 -8.78
C THR A 218 5.86 -2.06 -8.64
N ALA A 219 6.66 -2.38 -9.67
CA ALA A 219 8.12 -2.37 -9.53
C ALA A 219 8.65 -0.99 -9.12
N LEU A 220 8.29 0.06 -9.87
CA LEU A 220 8.73 1.42 -9.59
C LEU A 220 8.16 1.94 -8.27
N SER A 221 6.84 1.85 -8.06
CA SER A 221 6.20 2.37 -6.85
C SER A 221 6.69 1.65 -5.59
N HIS A 222 6.84 0.32 -5.64
CA HIS A 222 7.34 -0.47 -4.52
C HIS A 222 8.82 -0.17 -4.21
N TYR A 223 9.67 -0.04 -5.24
CA TYR A 223 11.04 0.42 -5.05
C TYR A 223 11.11 1.79 -4.38
N LEU A 224 10.27 2.75 -4.83
CA LEU A 224 10.20 4.08 -4.24
C LEU A 224 9.69 4.04 -2.79
N LEU A 225 8.69 3.21 -2.49
CA LEU A 225 8.20 2.98 -1.13
C LEU A 225 9.30 2.43 -0.23
N VAL A 226 9.92 1.32 -0.60
CA VAL A 226 10.97 0.68 0.22
C VAL A 226 12.16 1.62 0.41
N SER A 227 12.61 2.30 -0.65
CA SER A 227 13.66 3.31 -0.57
C SER A 227 13.32 4.45 0.39
N SER A 228 12.07 4.88 0.40
CA SER A 228 11.60 5.92 1.31
C SER A 228 11.56 5.45 2.76
N LEU A 229 11.16 4.20 3.02
CA LEU A 229 11.13 3.59 4.35
C LEU A 229 12.51 3.40 4.98
N MET A 230 13.58 3.36 4.17
CA MET A 230 14.97 3.36 4.68
C MET A 230 15.33 4.70 5.36
N VAL A 231 14.66 5.79 5.00
CA VAL A 231 14.94 7.15 5.49
C VAL A 231 13.81 7.68 6.36
N LEU A 232 12.56 7.40 5.98
CA LEU A 232 11.37 7.87 6.66
C LEU A 232 10.88 6.83 7.67
N LYS A 233 10.23 7.31 8.75
CA LYS A 233 9.47 6.42 9.63
C LYS A 233 8.21 5.91 8.91
N ALA A 234 7.76 4.68 9.22
CA ALA A 234 6.56 4.08 8.65
C ALA A 234 5.33 5.01 8.75
N ARG A 235 5.10 5.65 9.89
CA ARG A 235 4.03 6.64 10.07
C ARG A 235 4.14 7.82 9.11
N SER A 236 5.36 8.35 8.87
CA SER A 236 5.56 9.48 7.96
C SER A 236 5.32 9.11 6.50
N ALA A 237 5.74 7.92 6.09
CA ALA A 237 5.44 7.38 4.77
C ALA A 237 3.93 7.11 4.63
N GLY A 238 3.31 6.51 5.66
CA GLY A 238 1.88 6.20 5.69
C GLY A 238 0.98 7.44 5.51
N ILE A 239 1.38 8.60 6.05
CA ILE A 239 0.63 9.86 5.85
C ILE A 239 0.60 10.27 4.37
N VAL A 240 1.71 10.13 3.66
CA VAL A 240 1.77 10.47 2.24
C VAL A 240 0.99 9.45 1.40
N ILE A 241 1.13 8.15 1.72
CA ILE A 241 0.39 7.09 1.03
C ILE A 241 -1.12 7.22 1.27
N ALA A 242 -1.55 7.73 2.44
CA ALA A 242 -2.96 7.97 2.72
C ALA A 242 -3.62 9.02 1.78
N LEU A 243 -2.85 9.70 0.93
CA LEU A 243 -3.36 10.50 -0.18
C LEU A 243 -3.71 9.65 -1.42
N GLU A 244 -3.36 8.37 -1.44
CA GLU A 244 -3.68 7.44 -2.53
C GLU A 244 -5.16 7.47 -2.93
N PRO A 245 -6.15 7.43 -2.01
CA PRO A 245 -7.56 7.51 -2.38
C PRO A 245 -7.93 8.78 -3.13
N VAL A 246 -7.26 9.91 -2.84
CA VAL A 246 -7.51 11.17 -3.56
C VAL A 246 -7.16 11.01 -5.02
N TYR A 247 -5.99 10.44 -5.32
CA TYR A 247 -5.56 10.19 -6.70
C TYR A 247 -6.44 9.13 -7.36
N ALA A 248 -6.74 8.02 -6.66
CA ALA A 248 -7.57 6.94 -7.20
C ALA A 248 -9.00 7.43 -7.54
N ILE A 249 -9.65 8.18 -6.64
CA ILE A 249 -10.99 8.73 -6.86
C ILE A 249 -10.97 9.75 -8.01
N PHE A 250 -9.95 10.60 -8.08
CA PHE A 250 -9.79 11.54 -9.19
C PHE A 250 -9.69 10.80 -10.53
N PHE A 251 -8.83 9.80 -10.64
CA PHE A 251 -8.70 9.02 -11.87
C PHE A 251 -9.96 8.21 -12.19
N ALA A 252 -10.63 7.62 -11.19
CA ALA A 252 -11.88 6.88 -11.38
C ALA A 252 -13.01 7.80 -11.88
N ALA A 253 -13.09 9.02 -11.35
CA ALA A 253 -14.06 10.01 -11.78
C ALA A 253 -13.82 10.44 -13.24
N VAL A 254 -12.55 10.68 -13.63
CA VAL A 254 -12.19 11.14 -14.98
C VAL A 254 -12.32 10.03 -16.02
N LEU A 255 -11.89 8.81 -15.69
CA LEU A 255 -11.80 7.70 -16.65
C LEU A 255 -13.08 6.86 -16.76
N PHE A 256 -13.80 6.71 -15.66
CA PHE A 256 -14.96 5.81 -15.56
C PHE A 256 -16.26 6.52 -15.21
N ALA A 257 -16.24 7.85 -14.98
CA ALA A 257 -17.36 8.60 -14.43
C ALA A 257 -17.89 8.01 -13.10
N GLN A 258 -17.03 7.36 -12.32
CA GLN A 258 -17.36 6.79 -11.01
C GLN A 258 -17.18 7.86 -9.94
N TYR A 259 -18.30 8.29 -9.35
CA TYR A 259 -18.31 9.30 -8.29
C TYR A 259 -18.73 8.64 -6.98
N PRO A 260 -17.93 8.74 -5.90
CA PRO A 260 -18.36 8.28 -4.59
C PRO A 260 -19.54 9.12 -4.08
N SER A 261 -20.35 8.53 -3.21
CA SER A 261 -21.45 9.27 -2.57
C SER A 261 -20.92 10.45 -1.75
N THR A 262 -21.72 11.49 -1.57
CA THR A 262 -21.35 12.64 -0.74
C THR A 262 -20.95 12.21 0.68
N ARG A 263 -21.65 11.22 1.25
CA ARG A 263 -21.32 10.62 2.55
C ARG A 263 -19.93 9.99 2.55
N ALA A 264 -19.57 9.23 1.51
CA ALA A 264 -18.26 8.61 1.37
C ALA A 264 -17.14 9.66 1.19
N LEU A 265 -17.41 10.74 0.44
CA LEU A 265 -16.47 11.87 0.30
C LEU A 265 -16.19 12.54 1.65
N PHE A 266 -17.22 12.81 2.47
CA PHE A 266 -17.05 13.36 3.82
C PHE A 266 -16.26 12.41 4.71
N GLY A 267 -16.57 11.11 4.69
CA GLY A 267 -15.83 10.09 5.45
C GLY A 267 -14.36 10.03 5.05
N GLY A 268 -14.09 10.00 3.76
CA GLY A 268 -12.72 10.02 3.20
C GLY A 268 -11.95 11.28 3.57
N ALA A 269 -12.58 12.46 3.43
CA ALA A 269 -11.98 13.74 3.82
C ALA A 269 -11.66 13.79 5.33
N LEU A 270 -12.52 13.24 6.18
CA LEU A 270 -12.30 13.15 7.62
C LEU A 270 -11.10 12.26 7.94
N MET A 271 -11.03 11.07 7.32
CA MET A 271 -9.92 10.12 7.50
C MET A 271 -8.59 10.73 7.07
N ILE A 272 -8.52 11.25 5.84
CA ILE A 272 -7.31 11.84 5.28
C ILE A 272 -6.90 13.08 6.09
N GLY A 273 -7.84 13.93 6.45
CA GLY A 273 -7.60 15.10 7.28
C GLY A 273 -7.02 14.74 8.65
N ALA A 274 -7.55 13.70 9.31
CA ALA A 274 -7.03 13.20 10.58
C ALA A 274 -5.59 12.70 10.45
N ILE A 275 -5.28 11.95 9.39
CA ILE A 275 -3.95 11.40 9.14
C ILE A 275 -2.93 12.50 8.85
N VAL A 276 -3.28 13.46 7.99
CA VAL A 276 -2.42 14.62 7.66
C VAL A 276 -2.15 15.47 8.90
N TRP A 277 -3.20 15.77 9.68
CA TRP A 277 -3.04 16.51 10.95
C TRP A 277 -2.11 15.81 11.94
N SER A 278 -2.21 14.47 12.05
CA SER A 278 -1.28 13.66 12.84
C SER A 278 0.18 13.91 12.45
N GLY A 279 0.44 13.91 11.15
CA GLY A 279 1.79 14.10 10.63
C GLY A 279 2.38 15.47 10.92
N LEU A 280 1.57 16.51 10.77
CA LEU A 280 1.99 17.87 11.05
C LEU A 280 2.36 18.04 12.54
N ARG A 281 1.51 17.58 13.46
CA ARG A 281 1.78 17.64 14.92
C ARG A 281 3.04 16.87 15.34
N GLN A 282 3.32 15.74 14.73
CA GLN A 282 4.54 14.98 15.06
C GLN A 282 5.80 15.72 14.60
N SER A 283 5.73 16.46 13.49
CA SER A 283 6.83 17.30 13.00
C SER A 283 7.13 18.45 13.96
N GLU A 284 6.09 19.12 14.46
CA GLU A 284 6.21 20.23 15.43
C GLU A 284 6.83 19.77 16.77
N LYS A 285 6.35 18.64 17.34
CA LYS A 285 6.91 18.07 18.57
C LYS A 285 8.39 17.71 18.44
N LYS A 286 8.84 17.26 17.25
CA LYS A 286 10.26 16.97 17.00
C LYS A 286 11.09 18.24 16.86
N ALA A 287 10.57 19.28 16.19
CA ALA A 287 11.23 20.57 16.10
C ALA A 287 11.44 21.18 17.50
N ALA A 288 10.38 21.20 18.31
CA ALA A 288 10.46 21.71 19.69
C ALA A 288 11.45 20.95 20.59
N LYS A 289 11.54 19.60 20.45
CA LYS A 289 12.52 18.79 21.18
C LYS A 289 13.96 19.07 20.74
N ARG A 290 14.19 19.32 19.44
CA ARG A 290 15.53 19.66 18.92
C ARG A 290 15.99 21.04 19.40
N THR A 291 15.10 22.03 19.45
CA THR A 291 15.40 23.36 19.97
C THR A 291 15.75 23.32 21.46
N LYS A 292 15.01 22.54 22.27
CA LYS A 292 15.30 22.36 23.71
C LYS A 292 16.58 21.56 23.99
N ALA A 293 17.04 20.72 23.08
CA ALA A 293 18.28 19.96 23.24
C ALA A 293 19.52 20.74 22.74
N ALA A 294 19.33 21.84 22.06
CA ALA A 294 20.37 22.75 21.57
C ALA A 294 20.60 24.00 22.48
N GLN A 295 19.74 24.15 23.48
CA GLN A 295 19.88 25.13 24.61
C GLN A 295 20.45 24.42 25.85
#